data_fed38aeb8843d77eb78d7cdc208fd9e2
#
_entry.id   fed38aeb8843d77eb78d7cdc208fd9e2
#
_cell.length_a   1.000
_cell.length_b   1.000
_cell.length_c   1.000
_cell.angle_alpha   90.00
_cell.angle_beta   90.00
_cell.angle_gamma   90.00
#
_symmetry.space_group_name_H-M   'P 1'
#
loop_
_entity.id
_entity.type
_entity.pdbx_description
1 polymer ?
#
loop_
_entity_poly.entity_id
_entity_poly.type
_entity_poly.pdbx_seq_one_letter_code
_entity_poly.pdbx_strand_id
1 'polypeptide(L)'
;MICTACLLCLSLQAVITHKRVVEYPAFVTANTSEIEIRKITLTDEQTQVDAVFYGQPGTPAVLSSKTYLQTSQFRCPLREADKVSIDGLTEPEVIPESGRLNVILSFAPVPEGVHEVDFVEMESGWTIWGIQLTEADPYVYIPNFLTDREE
;
A
#
# COMPACT_ATOMS: atom_id res chain seq x y z
N MET A 1 -40.23 8.70 -47.54
CA MET A 1 -40.02 8.47 -46.11
C MET A 1 -38.67 7.83 -45.90
N ILE A 2 -37.68 8.61 -45.51
CA ILE A 2 -36.32 8.10 -45.23
C ILE A 2 -36.19 7.97 -43.73
N CYS A 3 -36.12 6.73 -43.27
CA CYS A 3 -35.89 6.43 -41.89
C CYS A 3 -34.39 6.51 -41.63
N THR A 4 -33.92 7.63 -41.05
CA THR A 4 -32.54 7.79 -40.64
C THR A 4 -32.36 7.07 -39.32
N ALA A 5 -31.89 5.84 -39.39
CA ALA A 5 -31.41 5.13 -38.21
C ALA A 5 -30.11 5.80 -37.74
N CYS A 6 -30.24 6.61 -36.71
CA CYS A 6 -29.08 7.15 -35.99
C CYS A 6 -28.41 6.00 -35.25
N LEU A 7 -27.37 5.42 -35.85
CA LEU A 7 -26.47 4.51 -35.16
C LEU A 7 -25.67 5.33 -34.13
N LEU A 8 -26.13 5.33 -32.89
CA LEU A 8 -25.32 5.72 -31.75
C LEU A 8 -24.23 4.66 -31.62
N CYS A 9 -23.08 4.91 -32.24
CA CYS A 9 -21.83 4.24 -31.88
C CYS A 9 -21.48 4.67 -30.46
N LEU A 10 -21.96 3.92 -29.50
CA LEU A 10 -21.35 3.91 -28.17
C LEU A 10 -19.94 3.31 -28.34
N SER A 11 -18.97 4.18 -28.56
CA SER A 11 -17.58 3.78 -28.43
C SER A 11 -17.35 3.45 -26.95
N LEU A 12 -17.35 2.16 -26.65
CA LEU A 12 -16.85 1.64 -25.40
C LEU A 12 -15.35 1.94 -25.39
N GLN A 13 -14.97 3.12 -24.89
CA GLN A 13 -13.57 3.39 -24.61
C GLN A 13 -13.20 2.48 -23.45
N ALA A 14 -12.39 1.47 -23.75
CA ALA A 14 -11.75 0.69 -22.71
C ALA A 14 -10.92 1.65 -21.85
N VAL A 15 -11.35 1.87 -20.61
CA VAL A 15 -10.56 2.63 -19.63
C VAL A 15 -9.35 1.76 -19.31
N ILE A 16 -8.18 2.17 -19.82
CA ILE A 16 -6.92 1.52 -19.47
C ILE A 16 -6.61 1.95 -18.02
N THR A 17 -6.93 1.09 -17.09
CA THR A 17 -6.55 1.28 -15.69
C THR A 17 -5.09 0.90 -15.54
N HIS A 18 -4.23 1.88 -15.31
CA HIS A 18 -2.84 1.62 -14.96
C HIS A 18 -2.78 0.97 -13.59
N LYS A 19 -2.16 -0.21 -13.50
CA LYS A 19 -2.03 -0.96 -12.28
C LYS A 19 -0.58 -1.39 -12.09
N ARG A 20 -0.03 -1.08 -10.92
CA ARG A 20 1.26 -1.60 -10.45
C ARG A 20 1.02 -2.40 -9.18
N VAL A 21 1.68 -3.55 -9.08
CA VAL A 21 1.66 -4.38 -7.86
C VAL A 21 3.08 -4.59 -7.41
N VAL A 22 3.38 -4.23 -6.18
CA VAL A 22 4.69 -4.43 -5.57
C VAL A 22 4.52 -5.33 -4.36
N GLU A 23 5.04 -6.55 -4.46
CA GLU A 23 5.00 -7.53 -3.37
C GLU A 23 6.25 -7.38 -2.51
N TYR A 24 6.07 -7.41 -1.18
CA TYR A 24 7.17 -7.27 -0.22
C TYR A 24 8.10 -6.10 -0.56
N PRO A 25 7.57 -4.87 -0.67
CA PRO A 25 8.37 -3.74 -1.12
C PRO A 25 9.58 -3.52 -0.20
N ALA A 26 10.73 -3.27 -0.81
CA ALA A 26 11.91 -2.85 -0.07
C ALA A 26 11.68 -1.46 0.55
N PHE A 27 12.30 -1.20 1.69
CA PHE A 27 12.28 0.11 2.34
C PHE A 27 13.64 0.40 2.97
N VAL A 28 13.91 1.67 3.23
CA VAL A 28 15.21 2.09 3.77
C VAL A 28 15.30 1.78 5.26
N THR A 29 14.32 2.21 6.04
CA THR A 29 14.28 1.99 7.49
C THR A 29 12.85 2.15 8.03
N ALA A 30 12.64 1.68 9.24
CA ALA A 30 11.40 1.87 9.98
C ALA A 30 11.70 2.08 11.46
N ASN A 31 10.83 2.84 12.14
CA ASN A 31 10.95 3.05 13.58
C ASN A 31 10.02 2.12 14.40
N THR A 32 9.36 1.19 13.75
CA THR A 32 8.43 0.25 14.37
C THR A 32 8.57 -1.14 13.75
N SER A 33 8.33 -2.17 14.56
CA SER A 33 8.14 -3.55 14.12
C SER A 33 6.69 -4.02 14.26
N GLU A 34 5.78 -3.12 14.62
CA GLU A 34 4.37 -3.44 14.88
C GLU A 34 3.52 -3.44 13.61
N ILE A 35 4.06 -2.93 12.49
CA ILE A 35 3.43 -2.99 11.18
C ILE A 35 4.43 -3.46 10.12
N GLU A 36 4.00 -4.36 9.25
CA GLU A 36 4.76 -4.82 8.10
C GLU A 36 3.94 -4.68 6.83
N ILE A 37 4.48 -4.02 5.83
CA ILE A 37 3.82 -3.89 4.52
C ILE A 37 4.17 -5.11 3.67
N ARG A 38 3.16 -5.83 3.23
CA ARG A 38 3.28 -7.07 2.44
C ARG A 38 3.10 -6.85 0.95
N LYS A 39 2.23 -5.94 0.57
CA LYS A 39 1.93 -5.65 -0.83
C LYS A 39 1.38 -4.24 -0.97
N ILE A 40 1.74 -3.58 -2.05
CA ILE A 40 1.15 -2.30 -2.45
C ILE A 40 0.58 -2.46 -3.85
N THR A 41 -0.69 -2.14 -4.02
CA THR A 41 -1.37 -2.10 -5.31
C THR A 41 -1.72 -0.65 -5.64
N LEU A 42 -1.14 -0.15 -6.71
CA LEU A 42 -1.33 1.24 -7.16
C LEU A 42 -2.21 1.24 -8.41
N THR A 43 -3.29 1.99 -8.35
CA THR A 43 -4.18 2.25 -9.48
C THR A 43 -4.41 3.75 -9.62
N ASP A 44 -5.09 4.18 -10.67
CA ASP A 44 -5.44 5.60 -10.86
C ASP A 44 -6.46 6.10 -9.84
N GLU A 45 -7.16 5.19 -9.16
CA GLU A 45 -8.23 5.53 -8.20
C GLU A 45 -7.77 5.50 -6.75
N GLN A 46 -6.83 4.62 -6.42
CA GLN A 46 -6.37 4.42 -5.06
C GLN A 46 -5.01 3.72 -4.99
N THR A 47 -4.39 3.84 -3.83
CA THR A 47 -3.25 3.02 -3.42
C THR A 47 -3.69 2.11 -2.28
N GLN A 48 -3.68 0.81 -2.51
CA GLN A 48 -4.03 -0.19 -1.51
C GLN A 48 -2.76 -0.77 -0.89
N VAL A 49 -2.73 -0.80 0.42
CA VAL A 49 -1.63 -1.38 1.19
C VAL A 49 -2.14 -2.58 1.98
N ASP A 50 -1.64 -3.76 1.64
CA ASP A 50 -1.85 -4.97 2.42
C ASP A 50 -0.74 -5.04 3.47
N ALA A 51 -1.12 -5.03 4.74
CA ALA A 51 -0.19 -5.00 5.85
C ALA A 51 -0.54 -6.04 6.92
N VAL A 52 0.40 -6.28 7.80
CA VAL A 52 0.20 -7.11 9.00
C VAL A 52 0.51 -6.24 10.21
N PHE A 53 -0.44 -6.20 11.14
CA PHE A 53 -0.23 -5.62 12.46
C PHE A 53 0.23 -6.71 13.42
N TYR A 54 1.30 -6.44 14.14
CA TYR A 54 1.83 -7.29 15.20
C TYR A 54 1.58 -6.66 16.56
N GLY A 55 1.20 -7.45 17.54
CA GLY A 55 0.95 -6.96 18.88
C GLY A 55 0.48 -8.04 19.84
N GLN A 56 0.19 -7.62 21.05
CA GLN A 56 -0.38 -8.50 22.06
C GLN A 56 -1.80 -8.91 21.66
N PRO A 57 -2.16 -10.20 21.81
CA PRO A 57 -3.54 -10.65 21.64
C PRO A 57 -4.53 -9.80 22.43
N GLY A 58 -5.63 -9.42 21.80
CA GLY A 58 -6.66 -8.57 22.40
C GLY A 58 -6.45 -7.07 22.25
N THR A 59 -5.32 -6.62 21.73
CA THR A 59 -5.07 -5.20 21.43
C THR A 59 -5.97 -4.74 20.30
N PRO A 60 -6.73 -3.63 20.46
CA PRO A 60 -7.56 -3.09 19.39
C PRO A 60 -6.72 -2.54 18.22
N ALA A 61 -7.14 -2.83 17.01
CA ALA A 61 -6.51 -2.30 15.80
C ALA A 61 -7.13 -0.94 15.44
N VAL A 62 -6.43 0.13 15.74
CA VAL A 62 -6.86 1.52 15.50
C VAL A 62 -5.72 2.28 14.80
N LEU A 63 -6.10 3.07 13.79
CA LEU A 63 -5.21 4.05 13.15
C LEU A 63 -5.83 5.43 13.20
N SER A 64 -4.99 6.44 13.24
CA SER A 64 -5.42 7.83 13.07
C SER A 64 -5.86 8.13 11.65
N SER A 65 -6.89 8.94 11.48
CA SER A 65 -7.27 9.53 10.18
C SER A 65 -6.16 10.40 9.57
N LYS A 66 -5.15 10.77 10.37
CA LYS A 66 -3.97 11.50 9.92
C LYS A 66 -2.86 10.59 9.39
N THR A 67 -3.16 9.33 9.14
CA THR A 67 -2.25 8.40 8.47
C THR A 67 -2.18 8.73 6.98
N TYR A 68 -0.99 8.74 6.42
CA TYR A 68 -0.78 9.08 5.01
C TYR A 68 0.46 8.40 4.41
N LEU A 69 0.49 8.36 3.09
CA LEU A 69 1.71 8.09 2.34
C LEU A 69 2.30 9.43 1.89
N GLN A 70 3.58 9.65 2.18
CA GLN A 70 4.30 10.87 1.81
C GLN A 70 5.13 10.61 0.55
N THR A 71 4.87 11.41 -0.49
CA THR A 71 5.75 11.52 -1.66
C THR A 71 6.71 12.70 -1.49
N SER A 72 7.59 12.93 -2.46
CA SER A 72 8.46 14.11 -2.46
C SER A 72 7.70 15.43 -2.57
N GLN A 73 6.46 15.43 -3.05
CA GLN A 73 5.69 16.64 -3.36
C GLN A 73 4.40 16.79 -2.58
N PHE A 74 3.75 15.69 -2.16
CA PHE A 74 2.44 15.73 -1.52
C PHE A 74 2.16 14.51 -0.64
N ARG A 75 1.06 14.58 0.09
CA ARG A 75 0.54 13.51 0.93
C ARG A 75 -0.64 12.83 0.25
N CYS A 76 -0.67 11.50 0.35
CA CYS A 76 -1.81 10.68 -0.04
C CYS A 76 -2.49 10.19 1.25
N PRO A 77 -3.62 10.79 1.66
CA PRO A 77 -4.25 10.46 2.93
C PRO A 77 -4.89 9.09 2.93
N LEU A 78 -4.96 8.47 4.10
CA LEU A 78 -5.76 7.28 4.36
C LEU A 78 -7.24 7.61 4.15
N ARG A 79 -7.95 6.77 3.39
CA ARG A 79 -9.38 6.92 3.10
C ARG A 79 -10.23 5.87 3.78
N GLU A 80 -9.79 4.61 3.71
CA GLU A 80 -10.53 3.46 4.23
C GLU A 80 -9.56 2.44 4.81
N ALA A 81 -10.05 1.64 5.75
CA ALA A 81 -9.32 0.53 6.32
C ALA A 81 -10.27 -0.66 6.56
N ASP A 82 -9.82 -1.86 6.20
CA ASP A 82 -10.48 -3.11 6.55
C ASP A 82 -9.81 -3.71 7.78
N LYS A 83 -10.62 -4.12 8.75
CA LYS A 83 -10.23 -4.66 10.07
C LYS A 83 -9.55 -3.67 11.02
N VAL A 84 -9.41 -2.44 10.64
CA VAL A 84 -8.85 -1.37 11.46
C VAL A 84 -9.90 -0.30 11.63
N SER A 85 -10.10 0.18 12.84
CA SER A 85 -10.93 1.34 13.10
C SER A 85 -10.13 2.61 12.89
N ILE A 86 -10.64 3.53 12.07
CA ILE A 86 -10.05 4.86 11.90
C ILE A 86 -10.59 5.76 13.02
N ASP A 87 -9.69 6.34 13.81
CA ASP A 87 -10.00 7.19 14.98
C ASP A 87 -10.93 6.52 16.02
N GLY A 88 -11.06 5.19 16.01
CA GLY A 88 -11.97 4.49 16.89
C GLY A 88 -13.46 4.70 16.58
N LEU A 89 -13.80 5.21 15.39
CA LEU A 89 -15.18 5.51 14.98
C LEU A 89 -16.03 4.28 14.67
N THR A 90 -15.40 3.15 14.40
CA THR A 90 -16.04 1.84 14.22
C THR A 90 -15.54 0.89 15.29
N GLU A 91 -16.27 -0.23 15.51
CA GLU A 91 -15.79 -1.29 16.40
C GLU A 91 -14.50 -1.89 15.86
N PRO A 92 -13.35 -1.74 16.55
CA PRO A 92 -12.09 -2.26 16.06
C PRO A 92 -12.04 -3.78 16.21
N GLU A 93 -11.40 -4.46 15.24
CA GLU A 93 -10.94 -5.80 15.47
C GLU A 93 -9.76 -5.80 16.44
N VAL A 94 -9.56 -6.90 17.14
CA VAL A 94 -8.43 -7.07 18.04
C VAL A 94 -7.39 -7.99 17.44
N ILE A 95 -6.15 -7.81 17.86
CA ILE A 95 -5.06 -8.73 17.50
C ILE A 95 -5.43 -10.13 18.03
N PRO A 96 -5.46 -11.15 17.17
CA PRO A 96 -5.81 -12.51 17.57
C PRO A 96 -4.68 -13.19 18.35
N GLU A 97 -4.93 -14.40 18.83
CA GLU A 97 -3.97 -15.22 19.60
C GLU A 97 -2.63 -15.44 18.86
N SER A 98 -2.66 -15.41 17.52
CA SER A 98 -1.44 -15.50 16.71
C SER A 98 -0.48 -14.33 16.87
N GLY A 99 -0.94 -13.22 17.48
CA GLY A 99 -0.17 -11.99 17.62
C GLY A 99 -0.07 -11.16 16.35
N ARG A 100 -0.85 -11.50 15.29
CA ARG A 100 -0.85 -10.80 14.01
C ARG A 100 -2.24 -10.69 13.40
N LEU A 101 -2.50 -9.55 12.80
CA LEU A 101 -3.75 -9.24 12.12
C LEU A 101 -3.44 -8.73 10.71
N ASN A 102 -3.98 -9.42 9.69
CA ASN A 102 -3.89 -8.95 8.31
C ASN A 102 -4.89 -7.82 8.10
N VAL A 103 -4.44 -6.71 7.56
CA VAL A 103 -5.26 -5.51 7.33
C VAL A 103 -5.09 -5.01 5.90
N ILE A 104 -6.09 -4.29 5.41
CA ILE A 104 -6.04 -3.61 4.12
C ILE A 104 -6.31 -2.12 4.35
N LEU A 105 -5.40 -1.29 3.89
CA LEU A 105 -5.48 0.16 4.00
C LEU A 105 -5.60 0.76 2.60
N SER A 106 -6.55 1.65 2.40
CA SER A 106 -6.76 2.34 1.12
C SER A 106 -6.45 3.82 1.27
N PHE A 107 -5.52 4.29 0.46
CA PHE A 107 -5.06 5.68 0.42
C PHE A 107 -5.49 6.36 -0.88
N ALA A 108 -5.46 7.68 -0.90
CA ALA A 108 -5.52 8.43 -2.14
C ALA A 108 -4.46 7.93 -3.13
N PRO A 109 -4.71 8.01 -4.45
CA PRO A 109 -3.80 7.45 -5.43
C PRO A 109 -2.44 8.15 -5.41
N VAL A 110 -1.38 7.33 -5.39
CA VAL A 110 -0.02 7.80 -5.63
C VAL A 110 0.16 7.91 -7.14
N PRO A 111 0.64 9.05 -7.67
CA PRO A 111 0.81 9.24 -9.11
C PRO A 111 1.78 8.25 -9.74
N GLU A 112 1.57 7.95 -11.00
CA GLU A 112 2.31 6.96 -11.77
C GLU A 112 3.83 7.19 -11.79
N GLY A 113 4.27 8.44 -11.84
CA GLY A 113 5.70 8.80 -11.86
C GLY A 113 6.42 8.72 -10.51
N VAL A 114 5.70 8.40 -9.43
CA VAL A 114 6.28 8.28 -8.08
C VAL A 114 6.77 6.86 -7.85
N HIS A 115 8.03 6.73 -7.44
CA HIS A 115 8.69 5.44 -7.23
C HIS A 115 9.04 5.15 -5.77
N GLU A 116 8.83 6.10 -4.88
CA GLU A 116 9.14 5.98 -3.46
C GLU A 116 8.14 6.76 -2.62
N VAL A 117 7.71 6.17 -1.51
CA VAL A 117 6.85 6.82 -0.51
C VAL A 117 7.32 6.48 0.90
N ASP A 118 6.95 7.34 1.85
CA ASP A 118 7.00 7.02 3.27
C ASP A 118 5.60 6.72 3.77
N PHE A 119 5.46 5.73 4.65
CA PHE A 119 4.24 5.50 5.41
C PHE A 119 4.36 6.22 6.75
N VAL A 120 3.39 7.05 7.09
CA VAL A 120 3.41 7.84 8.33
C VAL A 120 2.06 7.71 9.04
N GLU A 121 2.12 7.28 10.30
CA GLU A 121 0.99 7.31 11.23
C GLU A 121 1.37 8.25 12.39
N MET A 122 0.63 9.36 12.54
CA MET A 122 1.10 10.46 13.36
C MET A 122 0.86 10.29 14.87
N GLU A 123 -0.13 9.52 15.29
CA GLU A 123 -0.45 9.40 16.73
C GLU A 123 0.47 8.41 17.45
N SER A 124 0.71 7.24 16.85
CA SER A 124 1.69 6.28 17.36
C SER A 124 3.13 6.67 17.02
N GLY A 125 3.29 7.54 16.03
CA GLY A 125 4.57 7.94 15.49
C GLY A 125 5.23 6.88 14.61
N TRP A 126 4.48 5.91 14.11
CA TRP A 126 5.03 4.90 13.19
C TRP A 126 5.42 5.55 11.87
N THR A 127 6.62 5.25 11.43
CA THR A 127 7.10 5.69 10.12
C THR A 127 7.94 4.59 9.49
N ILE A 128 7.65 4.32 8.22
CA ILE A 128 8.44 3.45 7.36
C ILE A 128 8.93 4.34 6.21
N TRP A 129 10.24 4.55 6.14
CA TRP A 129 10.86 5.44 5.16
C TRP A 129 11.35 4.71 3.93
N GLY A 130 11.20 5.34 2.79
CA GLY A 130 11.82 4.91 1.55
C GLY A 130 11.25 3.62 0.98
N ILE A 131 9.93 3.44 1.06
CA ILE A 131 9.25 2.28 0.49
C ILE A 131 9.33 2.37 -1.04
N GLN A 132 9.90 1.36 -1.66
CA GLN A 132 10.09 1.30 -3.11
C GLN A 132 8.83 0.81 -3.81
N LEU A 133 8.38 1.56 -4.81
CA LEU A 133 7.18 1.27 -5.59
C LEU A 133 7.49 0.71 -6.98
N THR A 134 8.72 0.34 -7.22
CA THR A 134 9.14 -0.37 -8.42
C THR A 134 9.19 -1.86 -8.12
N GLU A 135 8.67 -2.67 -9.03
CA GLU A 135 8.91 -4.11 -8.96
C GLU A 135 10.42 -4.35 -8.97
N ALA A 136 10.88 -5.25 -8.10
CA ALA A 136 12.25 -5.68 -8.15
C ALA A 136 12.50 -6.28 -9.54
N ASP A 137 13.47 -5.73 -10.27
CA ASP A 137 13.91 -6.32 -11.53
C ASP A 137 14.33 -7.77 -11.24
N PRO A 138 13.67 -8.78 -11.82
CA PRO A 138 14.06 -10.17 -11.61
C PRO A 138 15.48 -10.47 -12.06
N TYR A 139 16.10 -9.53 -12.78
CA TYR A 139 17.47 -9.59 -13.23
C TYR A 139 18.44 -8.74 -12.40
N VAL A 140 18.02 -8.23 -11.23
CA VAL A 140 18.98 -7.63 -10.32
C VAL A 140 20.04 -8.69 -9.99
N TYR A 141 21.22 -8.48 -10.53
CA TYR A 141 22.41 -9.24 -10.24
C TYR A 141 22.61 -9.23 -8.71
N ILE A 142 22.29 -10.33 -8.07
CA ILE A 142 22.74 -10.58 -6.71
C ILE A 142 24.22 -10.91 -6.82
N PRO A 143 25.13 -10.04 -6.38
CA PRO A 143 26.55 -10.38 -6.38
C PRO A 143 26.70 -11.70 -5.64
N ASN A 144 27.21 -12.69 -6.32
CA ASN A 144 27.53 -13.98 -5.73
C ASN A 144 28.71 -13.80 -4.76
N PHE A 145 28.44 -13.39 -3.53
CA PHE A 145 29.43 -13.38 -2.47
C PHE A 145 29.86 -14.80 -2.03
N LEU A 146 29.36 -15.83 -2.71
CA LEU A 146 29.57 -17.22 -2.32
C LEU A 146 30.53 -17.99 -3.24
N THR A 147 31.13 -17.35 -4.27
CA THR A 147 32.04 -18.04 -5.19
C THR A 147 33.52 -17.82 -4.94
N ASP A 148 33.90 -16.99 -3.97
CA ASP A 148 35.32 -16.82 -3.60
C ASP A 148 35.65 -17.54 -2.29
N ARG A 149 35.26 -18.80 -2.20
CA ARG A 149 35.84 -19.76 -1.27
C ARG A 149 36.33 -20.98 -2.06
N GLU A 150 37.31 -20.75 -2.85
CA GLU A 150 38.16 -21.82 -3.32
C GLU A 150 39.62 -21.47 -2.99
N GLU A 151 40.16 -22.36 -2.19
CA GLU A 151 41.57 -22.64 -1.89
C GLU A 151 42.23 -21.79 -0.83
#